data_2a843f152d2238c6599e979055fd46ee
#
_entry.id   2a843f152d2238c6599e979055fd46ee
#
_cell.length_a   1.000
_cell.length_b   1.000
_cell.length_c   1.000
_cell.angle_alpha   90.00
_cell.angle_beta   90.00
_cell.angle_gamma   90.00
#
_symmetry.space_group_name_H-M   'P 1'
#
loop_
_entity.id
_entity.type
_entity.pdbx_description
1 polymer ?
#
loop_
_entity_poly.entity_id
_entity_poly.type
_entity_poly.pdbx_seq_one_letter_code
_entity_poly.pdbx_strand_id
1 'polypeptide(L)'
;MKEESSLLKEFAKLRDIISLGVCVGIYQTCNGIQFKSMPASDFVNFLNLKLSKEFVKPLNQEKQRICYMIYAVSCTIEPANFSKHWVAAFLDLCGISLEYYKKHHKDFLSIGASEKNKEYRERIDEAIKRGCKL
;
A
#
# COMPACT_ATOMS: atom_id res chain seq x y z
N MET A 1 10.79 -5.85 17.65
CA MET A 1 9.86 -5.79 16.52
C MET A 1 8.48 -5.28 16.90
N LYS A 2 7.86 -5.79 17.96
CA LYS A 2 6.56 -5.28 18.44
C LYS A 2 6.64 -3.83 18.90
N GLU A 3 7.73 -3.44 19.54
CA GLU A 3 7.94 -2.08 20.02
C GLU A 3 8.07 -1.08 18.87
N GLU A 4 8.78 -1.46 17.81
CA GLU A 4 8.95 -0.61 16.62
C GLU A 4 7.64 -0.41 15.86
N SER A 5 6.83 -1.47 15.72
CA SER A 5 5.51 -1.37 15.09
C SER A 5 4.57 -0.49 15.92
N SER A 6 4.66 -0.57 17.25
CA SER A 6 3.88 0.26 18.16
C SER A 6 4.29 1.74 18.03
N LEU A 7 5.59 1.99 17.95
CA LEU A 7 6.15 3.33 17.73
C LEU A 7 5.68 3.93 16.41
N LEU A 8 5.69 3.12 15.34
CA LEU A 8 5.21 3.56 14.03
C LEU A 8 3.75 3.98 14.08
N LYS A 9 2.91 3.22 14.78
CA LYS A 9 1.49 3.55 14.96
C LYS A 9 1.31 4.85 15.74
N GLU A 10 2.14 5.10 16.74
CA GLU A 10 2.10 6.36 17.48
C GLU A 10 2.50 7.54 16.60
N PHE A 11 3.55 7.40 15.80
CA PHE A 11 3.96 8.43 14.85
C PHE A 11 2.87 8.70 13.81
N ALA A 12 2.18 7.67 13.36
CA ALA A 12 1.08 7.80 12.40
C ALA A 12 -0.07 8.66 12.95
N LYS A 13 -0.25 8.70 14.28
CA LYS A 13 -1.26 9.58 14.91
C LYS A 13 -0.84 11.05 14.91
N LEU A 14 0.47 11.31 14.87
CA LEU A 14 1.01 12.66 14.94
C LEU A 14 1.14 13.31 13.57
N ARG A 15 1.44 12.51 12.55
CA ARG A 15 1.58 13.01 11.18
C ARG A 15 1.33 11.85 10.20
N ASP A 16 1.08 12.20 8.95
CA ASP A 16 0.91 11.21 7.89
C ASP A 16 2.26 10.59 7.51
N ILE A 17 2.25 9.27 7.31
CA ILE A 17 3.41 8.50 6.84
C ILE A 17 3.52 8.63 5.32
N ILE A 18 2.38 8.54 4.64
CA ILE A 18 2.28 8.64 3.18
C ILE A 18 1.72 10.02 2.84
N SER A 19 2.37 10.70 1.89
CA SER A 19 1.91 12.03 1.48
C SER A 19 0.49 11.98 0.92
N LEU A 20 -0.26 13.07 1.08
CA LEU A 20 -1.64 13.15 0.60
C LEU A 20 -1.72 12.93 -0.91
N GLY A 21 -0.78 13.47 -1.68
CA GLY A 21 -0.75 13.30 -3.13
C GLY A 21 -0.67 11.83 -3.54
N VAL A 22 0.22 11.07 -2.89
CA VAL A 22 0.35 9.62 -3.14
C VAL A 22 -0.93 8.91 -2.72
N CYS A 23 -1.50 9.25 -1.57
CA CYS A 23 -2.75 8.65 -1.10
C CYS A 23 -3.89 8.83 -2.10
N VAL A 24 -4.04 10.03 -2.66
CA VAL A 24 -5.07 10.34 -3.65
C VAL A 24 -4.88 9.50 -4.91
N GLY A 25 -3.65 9.41 -5.40
CA GLY A 25 -3.33 8.62 -6.59
C GLY A 25 -3.64 7.13 -6.41
N ILE A 26 -3.25 6.58 -5.27
CA ILE A 26 -3.53 5.16 -4.96
C ILE A 26 -5.03 4.93 -4.77
N TYR A 27 -5.72 5.86 -4.10
CA TYR A 27 -7.18 5.78 -3.96
C TYR A 27 -7.86 5.71 -5.32
N GLN A 28 -7.51 6.59 -6.23
CA GLN A 28 -8.12 6.64 -7.57
C GLN A 28 -7.83 5.37 -8.38
N THR A 29 -6.70 4.73 -8.13
CA THR A 29 -6.29 3.52 -8.86
C THR A 29 -6.89 2.25 -8.28
N CYS A 30 -7.00 2.16 -6.95
CA CYS A 30 -7.28 0.90 -6.25
C CYS A 30 -8.67 0.80 -5.62
N ASN A 31 -9.31 1.94 -5.31
CA ASN A 31 -10.59 1.90 -4.59
C ASN A 31 -11.69 1.26 -5.45
N GLY A 32 -12.36 0.25 -4.89
CA GLY A 32 -13.39 -0.48 -5.59
C GLY A 32 -12.87 -1.52 -6.58
N ILE A 33 -11.54 -1.64 -6.74
CA ILE A 33 -10.91 -2.57 -7.69
C ILE A 33 -10.07 -3.61 -6.94
N GLN A 34 -9.07 -3.17 -6.16
CA GLN A 34 -8.30 -4.05 -5.30
C GLN A 34 -8.91 -4.18 -3.91
N PHE A 35 -9.65 -3.17 -3.48
CA PHE A 35 -10.33 -3.13 -2.20
C PHE A 35 -11.79 -2.77 -2.39
N LYS A 36 -12.65 -3.23 -1.48
CA LYS A 36 -14.03 -2.79 -1.45
C LYS A 36 -14.06 -1.27 -1.35
N SER A 37 -14.96 -0.63 -2.11
CA SER A 37 -15.08 0.83 -2.16
C SER A 37 -15.27 1.42 -0.75
N MET A 38 -14.56 2.50 -0.47
CA MET A 38 -14.66 3.25 0.78
C MET A 38 -14.49 4.74 0.49
N PRO A 39 -14.95 5.62 1.42
CA PRO A 39 -14.72 7.07 1.26
C PRO A 39 -13.22 7.40 1.19
N ALA A 40 -12.89 8.46 0.44
CA ALA A 40 -11.50 8.88 0.26
C ALA A 40 -10.78 9.13 1.59
N SER A 41 -11.45 9.75 2.57
CA SER A 41 -10.87 9.99 3.89
C SER A 41 -10.50 8.69 4.61
N ASP A 42 -11.33 7.65 4.48
CA ASP A 42 -11.04 6.34 5.06
C ASP A 42 -9.85 5.69 4.36
N PHE A 43 -9.75 5.84 3.05
CA PHE A 43 -8.63 5.26 2.29
C PHE A 43 -7.30 5.94 2.67
N VAL A 44 -7.30 7.26 2.84
CA VAL A 44 -6.11 8.00 3.31
C VAL A 44 -5.71 7.50 4.71
N ASN A 45 -6.67 7.33 5.60
CA ASN A 45 -6.43 6.79 6.93
C ASN A 45 -5.89 5.35 6.87
N PHE A 46 -6.43 4.54 5.95
CA PHE A 46 -5.97 3.18 5.73
C PHE A 46 -4.49 3.14 5.36
N LEU A 47 -4.08 3.94 4.36
CA LEU A 47 -2.67 4.00 3.94
C LEU A 47 -1.76 4.50 5.06
N ASN A 48 -2.26 5.36 5.94
CA ASN A 48 -1.48 5.92 7.04
C ASN A 48 -1.63 5.15 8.35
N LEU A 49 -2.16 3.92 8.29
CA LEU A 49 -2.31 3.02 9.44
C LEU A 49 -3.27 3.55 10.52
N LYS A 50 -4.23 4.37 10.12
CA LYS A 50 -5.21 4.98 11.02
C LYS A 50 -6.61 4.40 10.89
N LEU A 51 -6.77 3.35 10.06
CA LEU A 51 -8.04 2.66 9.88
C LEU A 51 -8.00 1.30 10.57
N SER A 52 -9.09 0.93 11.22
CA SER A 52 -9.21 -0.35 11.90
C SER A 52 -9.27 -1.51 10.89
N LYS A 53 -8.63 -2.62 11.21
CA LYS A 53 -8.54 -3.81 10.34
C LYS A 53 -9.92 -4.30 9.87
N GLU A 54 -10.93 -4.18 10.71
CA GLU A 54 -12.30 -4.64 10.40
C GLU A 54 -12.91 -3.91 9.19
N PHE A 55 -12.43 -2.70 8.89
CA PHE A 55 -12.92 -1.92 7.73
C PHE A 55 -12.12 -2.18 6.45
N VAL A 56 -11.06 -2.98 6.53
CA VAL A 56 -10.20 -3.27 5.39
C VAL A 56 -10.70 -4.53 4.69
N LYS A 57 -11.17 -4.39 3.46
CA LYS A 57 -11.77 -5.49 2.69
C LYS A 57 -11.09 -5.65 1.33
N PRO A 58 -9.93 -6.37 1.28
CA PRO A 58 -9.31 -6.70 -0.01
C PRO A 58 -10.24 -7.57 -0.83
N LEU A 59 -10.29 -7.33 -2.15
CA LEU A 59 -11.13 -8.12 -3.03
C LEU A 59 -10.42 -9.43 -3.44
N ASN A 60 -11.23 -10.46 -3.75
CA ASN A 60 -10.71 -11.77 -4.14
C ASN A 60 -9.85 -11.66 -5.40
N GLN A 61 -8.76 -12.43 -5.43
CA GLN A 61 -7.84 -12.52 -6.56
C GLN A 61 -7.01 -11.25 -6.81
N GLU A 62 -7.08 -10.25 -5.92
CA GLU A 62 -6.30 -9.02 -6.06
C GLU A 62 -5.05 -8.98 -5.17
N LYS A 63 -4.79 -10.04 -4.43
CA LYS A 63 -3.70 -10.13 -3.45
C LYS A 63 -2.33 -9.81 -4.05
N GLN A 64 -2.03 -10.38 -5.24
CA GLN A 64 -0.76 -10.17 -5.92
C GLN A 64 -0.60 -8.70 -6.34
N ARG A 65 -1.67 -8.08 -6.84
CA ARG A 65 -1.68 -6.66 -7.22
C ARG A 65 -1.52 -5.76 -6.00
N ILE A 66 -2.18 -6.12 -4.91
CA ILE A 66 -2.04 -5.39 -3.63
C ILE A 66 -0.58 -5.43 -3.18
N CYS A 67 0.10 -6.58 -3.29
CA CYS A 67 1.52 -6.70 -2.94
C CYS A 67 2.40 -5.75 -3.75
N TYR A 68 2.14 -5.60 -5.05
CA TYR A 68 2.90 -4.64 -5.86
C TYR A 68 2.65 -3.20 -5.39
N MET A 69 1.39 -2.85 -5.13
CA MET A 69 1.05 -1.51 -4.62
C MET A 69 1.80 -1.23 -3.30
N ILE A 70 1.80 -2.20 -2.39
CA ILE A 70 2.51 -2.06 -1.10
C ILE A 70 4.00 -1.80 -1.34
N TYR A 71 4.61 -2.58 -2.23
CA TYR A 71 6.03 -2.40 -2.57
C TYR A 71 6.29 -0.99 -3.12
N ALA A 72 5.51 -0.57 -4.11
CA ALA A 72 5.69 0.72 -4.77
C ALA A 72 5.52 1.88 -3.78
N VAL A 73 4.50 1.84 -2.93
CA VAL A 73 4.27 2.86 -1.91
C VAL A 73 5.40 2.85 -0.87
N SER A 74 5.88 1.66 -0.49
CA SER A 74 6.96 1.54 0.49
C SER A 74 8.23 2.24 0.05
N CYS A 75 8.46 2.33 -1.25
CA CYS A 75 9.64 3.02 -1.81
C CYS A 75 9.60 4.54 -1.59
N THR A 76 8.44 5.10 -1.22
CA THR A 76 8.31 6.54 -0.90
C THR A 76 8.57 6.85 0.56
N ILE A 77 8.72 5.84 1.40
CA ILE A 77 8.85 6.01 2.85
C ILE A 77 10.32 5.99 3.25
N GLU A 78 10.74 7.00 3.98
CA GLU A 78 12.09 7.12 4.52
C GLU A 78 12.03 7.33 6.04
N PRO A 79 13.02 6.82 6.77
CA PRO A 79 14.12 5.94 6.34
C PRO A 79 13.68 4.49 6.10
N ALA A 80 14.60 3.66 5.59
CA ALA A 80 14.28 2.29 5.18
C ALA A 80 13.68 1.42 6.29
N ASN A 81 14.08 1.61 7.55
CA ASN A 81 13.50 0.85 8.65
C ASN A 81 12.03 1.22 8.89
N PHE A 82 11.65 2.48 8.72
CA PHE A 82 10.24 2.90 8.79
C PHE A 82 9.43 2.27 7.66
N SER A 83 10.00 2.24 6.45
CA SER A 83 9.38 1.57 5.30
C SER A 83 9.08 0.10 5.60
N LYS A 84 10.04 -0.62 6.16
CA LYS A 84 9.87 -2.03 6.56
C LYS A 84 8.74 -2.22 7.57
N HIS A 85 8.65 -1.36 8.57
CA HIS A 85 7.62 -1.46 9.60
C HIS A 85 6.25 -1.11 9.04
N TRP A 86 6.17 -0.12 8.15
CA TRP A 86 4.93 0.21 7.46
C TRP A 86 4.45 -0.99 6.64
N VAL A 87 5.34 -1.64 5.87
CA VAL A 87 4.99 -2.82 5.07
C VAL A 87 4.40 -3.91 5.97
N ALA A 88 5.07 -4.23 7.07
CA ALA A 88 4.60 -5.27 7.98
C ALA A 88 3.22 -4.95 8.56
N ALA A 89 3.02 -3.70 9.00
CA ALA A 89 1.75 -3.27 9.58
C ALA A 89 0.63 -3.23 8.53
N PHE A 90 0.93 -2.76 7.33
CA PHE A 90 -0.06 -2.67 6.25
C PHE A 90 -0.47 -4.06 5.77
N LEU A 91 0.49 -4.99 5.64
CA LEU A 91 0.20 -6.38 5.30
C LEU A 91 -0.74 -7.02 6.31
N ASP A 92 -0.52 -6.74 7.61
CA ASP A 92 -1.39 -7.24 8.65
C ASP A 92 -2.82 -6.71 8.48
N LEU A 93 -2.97 -5.42 8.18
CA LEU A 93 -4.29 -4.83 7.90
C LEU A 93 -4.99 -5.52 6.73
N CYS A 94 -4.22 -5.92 5.70
CA CYS A 94 -4.77 -6.57 4.51
C CYS A 94 -4.96 -8.08 4.68
N GLY A 95 -4.46 -8.67 5.76
CA GLY A 95 -4.51 -10.11 5.97
C GLY A 95 -3.61 -10.88 5.01
N ILE A 96 -2.51 -10.28 4.57
CA ILE A 96 -1.53 -10.89 3.66
C ILE A 96 -0.27 -11.24 4.44
N SER A 97 0.23 -12.49 4.28
CA SER A 97 1.44 -12.90 4.98
C SER A 97 2.68 -12.25 4.40
N LEU A 98 3.68 -12.04 5.24
CA LEU A 98 4.97 -11.51 4.81
C LEU A 98 5.65 -12.44 3.80
N GLU A 99 5.50 -13.76 3.98
CA GLU A 99 6.05 -14.75 3.04
C GLU A 99 5.46 -14.58 1.64
N TYR A 100 4.14 -14.44 1.53
CA TYR A 100 3.48 -14.22 0.25
C TYR A 100 3.99 -12.93 -0.38
N TYR A 101 4.07 -11.86 0.39
CA TYR A 101 4.56 -10.57 -0.07
C TYR A 101 5.99 -10.67 -0.62
N LYS A 102 6.90 -11.27 0.13
CA LYS A 102 8.29 -11.43 -0.30
C LYS A 102 8.41 -12.23 -1.60
N LYS A 103 7.53 -13.20 -1.78
CA LYS A 103 7.53 -14.05 -2.97
C LYS A 103 6.97 -13.31 -4.20
N HIS A 104 5.98 -12.43 -4.03
CA HIS A 104 5.19 -11.91 -5.15
C HIS A 104 5.26 -10.41 -5.41
N HIS A 105 5.82 -9.62 -4.51
CA HIS A 105 5.75 -8.16 -4.63
C HIS A 105 6.47 -7.58 -5.86
N LYS A 106 7.36 -8.31 -6.48
CA LYS A 106 8.10 -7.89 -7.67
C LYS A 106 7.70 -8.65 -8.94
N ASP A 107 6.67 -9.48 -8.88
CA ASP A 107 6.28 -10.32 -10.03
C ASP A 107 5.95 -9.48 -11.28
N PHE A 108 5.36 -8.30 -11.11
CA PHE A 108 4.96 -7.45 -12.23
C PHE A 108 6.12 -6.68 -12.87
N LEU A 109 7.30 -6.72 -12.28
CA LEU A 109 8.52 -6.16 -12.87
C LEU A 109 9.15 -7.14 -13.87
N SER A 110 8.71 -8.40 -13.88
CA SER A 110 9.25 -9.42 -14.74
C SER A 110 8.73 -9.26 -16.18
N ILE A 111 9.55 -9.65 -17.15
CA ILE A 111 9.19 -9.67 -18.57
C ILE A 111 7.98 -10.57 -18.82
N GLY A 112 7.83 -11.64 -18.02
CA GLY A 112 6.73 -12.59 -18.14
C GLY A 112 5.39 -12.13 -17.59
N ALA A 113 5.29 -10.93 -17.01
CA ALA A 113 4.02 -10.43 -16.49
C ALA A 113 3.02 -10.24 -17.63
N SER A 114 1.72 -10.49 -17.36
CA SER A 114 0.65 -10.30 -18.33
C SER A 114 0.51 -8.80 -18.69
N GLU A 115 -0.09 -8.52 -19.86
CA GLU A 115 -0.33 -7.13 -20.27
C GLU A 115 -1.18 -6.38 -19.25
N LYS A 116 -2.21 -7.01 -18.69
CA LYS A 116 -3.06 -6.41 -17.66
C LYS A 116 -2.26 -6.04 -16.40
N ASN A 117 -1.35 -6.91 -16.00
CA ASN A 117 -0.51 -6.66 -14.83
C ASN A 117 0.55 -5.59 -15.10
N LYS A 118 1.08 -5.52 -16.32
CA LYS A 118 1.98 -4.43 -16.72
C LYS A 118 1.26 -3.09 -16.72
N GLU A 119 0.04 -3.04 -17.22
CA GLU A 119 -0.79 -1.83 -17.21
C GLU A 119 -1.10 -1.39 -15.79
N TYR A 120 -1.43 -2.32 -14.91
CA TYR A 120 -1.66 -2.05 -13.50
C TYR A 120 -0.42 -1.44 -12.84
N ARG A 121 0.75 -2.06 -13.06
CA ARG A 121 2.04 -1.55 -12.57
C ARG A 121 2.26 -0.12 -13.03
N GLU A 122 2.08 0.15 -14.32
CA GLU A 122 2.26 1.49 -14.89
C GLU A 122 1.33 2.51 -14.25
N ARG A 123 0.08 2.13 -13.98
CA ARG A 123 -0.88 3.02 -13.32
C ARG A 123 -0.48 3.32 -11.88
N ILE A 124 -0.02 2.32 -11.14
CA ILE A 124 0.49 2.52 -9.78
C ILE A 124 1.71 3.44 -9.79
N ASP A 125 2.69 3.15 -10.65
CA ASP A 125 3.93 3.91 -10.73
C ASP A 125 3.65 5.37 -11.10
N GLU A 126 2.75 5.60 -12.05
CA GLU A 126 2.36 6.94 -12.47
C GLU A 126 1.61 7.69 -11.37
N ALA A 127 0.71 7.01 -10.66
CA ALA A 127 -0.03 7.61 -9.55
C ALA A 127 0.93 8.10 -8.45
N ILE A 128 1.92 7.29 -8.12
CA ILE A 128 2.93 7.65 -7.11
C ILE A 128 3.80 8.81 -7.60
N LYS A 129 4.26 8.73 -8.85
CA LYS A 129 5.10 9.77 -9.44
C LYS A 129 4.41 11.13 -9.44
N ARG A 130 3.15 11.17 -9.84
CA ARG A 130 2.35 12.41 -9.82
C ARG A 130 2.10 12.89 -8.39
N GLY A 131 1.80 11.97 -7.50
CA GLY A 131 1.55 12.26 -6.10
C GLY A 131 2.75 12.88 -5.39
N CYS A 132 3.95 12.43 -5.70
CA CYS A 132 5.18 12.95 -5.12
C CYS A 132 5.49 14.39 -5.55
N LYS A 133 4.88 14.88 -6.62
CA LYS A 133 5.08 16.25 -7.12
C LYS A 133 4.11 17.27 -6.52
N LEU A 134 3.11 16.82 -5.78
CA LEU A 134 2.09 17.71 -5.20
C LEU A 134 2.53 18.29 -3.82
#